data_c75abbb332cebd0a3ad04ecdf1de923d
#
_entry.id   c75abbb332cebd0a3ad04ecdf1de923d
#
_cell.length_a   1.000
_cell.length_b   1.000
_cell.length_c   1.000
_cell.angle_alpha   90.00
_cell.angle_beta   90.00
_cell.angle_gamma   90.00
#
_symmetry.space_group_name_H-M   'P 1'
#
loop_
_entity.id
_entity.type
_entity.pdbx_description
1 polymer ?
#
loop_
_entity_poly.entity_id
_entity_poly.type
_entity_poly.pdbx_seq_one_letter_code
_entity_poly.pdbx_strand_id
1 'polypeptide(L)'
;LPAAGRVRFTRPATFRLLQCGSISEKTERRIDFRRYGGYLKDNYFSNRLNFEVNMQKNKFRLSYPGMVPDDKCRRFVPPVRLVRECGNVRNAARLLNRVNIQSFCSFSPDPCVIPPGGELLLDFGIELHGQLTVNSDAMQCSALKVTFGESVSEALGTPTTDHAPHQELLTIPMLGQVNFGNTAFRFVRLEVPADRPEVKLTGVCATAIYRDWEYVGYFDSDDERLNRIWHTGAYTVHLNCQDYIYDGVKRDRLVWMGDLYPEIRTLLAVFEDTELIEKSLDFVRDRTPRDKWMNTASSYSCWWIICLRDFYRARGNYSYLKKQKAELFALLNRLLACIAPDGSEALTEWRFLDWSTAEDDAAKHAGLQGLLAWTLDSGAELLRTVAPECGGNKIAAAMQILGKVADPARLNAEIMRHEPARGISTFYGYFVLLARAHAGDLGGALDVIRDYWGAMLDFGATTFWEDFDLDWTENAYGIDRLPVPGKQDIHGDFGKHCYRGLRHSLCHGWAGGPTAFLSEHVLGVTPAAPGYAAARISPALPGLTRVEGAVPTPFGPIEVSARAVGNRIRKSVKLPGEIRELR
;
A
#
# COMPACT_ATOMS: atom_id res chain seq x y z
N LEU A 1 10.49 -2.42 39.71
CA LEU A 1 11.66 -3.07 39.12
C LEU A 1 11.86 -4.47 39.65
N PRO A 2 11.96 -5.53 38.82
CA PRO A 2 13.24 -6.03 38.35
C PRO A 2 13.27 -6.46 36.86
N ALA A 3 14.46 -6.19 36.30
CA ALA A 3 15.27 -6.90 35.32
C ALA A 3 14.65 -7.66 34.12
N ALA A 4 15.02 -7.18 32.93
CA ALA A 4 14.85 -7.80 31.63
C ALA A 4 15.70 -9.09 31.49
N GLY A 5 15.04 -10.21 31.13
CA GLY A 5 15.69 -11.45 30.70
C GLY A 5 15.78 -11.51 29.18
N ARG A 6 16.98 -11.51 28.64
CA ARG A 6 17.27 -11.78 27.22
C ARG A 6 16.95 -13.24 26.89
N VAL A 7 16.05 -13.48 25.94
CA VAL A 7 15.87 -14.81 25.34
C VAL A 7 16.86 -14.96 24.19
N ARG A 8 17.83 -15.87 24.34
CA ARG A 8 18.71 -16.32 23.26
C ARG A 8 17.98 -17.41 22.46
N PHE A 9 17.79 -17.21 21.19
CA PHE A 9 17.41 -18.29 20.28
C PHE A 9 18.63 -19.15 19.95
N THR A 10 18.59 -20.44 20.36
CA THR A 10 19.54 -21.46 19.94
C THR A 10 19.13 -22.04 18.58
N ARG A 11 20.08 -22.15 17.67
CA ARG A 11 19.92 -22.74 16.34
C ARG A 11 19.49 -24.22 16.43
N PRO A 12 18.63 -24.75 15.52
CA PRO A 12 18.38 -26.17 15.46
C PRO A 12 19.54 -26.92 14.80
N ALA A 13 19.71 -28.14 15.26
CA ALA A 13 20.79 -29.06 14.91
C ALA A 13 20.80 -29.45 13.42
N THR A 14 22.00 -29.51 12.88
CA THR A 14 22.34 -30.01 11.56
C THR A 14 22.09 -31.53 11.46
N PHE A 15 21.15 -31.93 10.61
CA PHE A 15 21.09 -33.32 10.14
C PHE A 15 22.03 -33.48 8.94
N ARG A 16 23.06 -34.35 9.08
CA ARG A 16 23.89 -34.79 7.96
C ARG A 16 23.07 -35.77 7.12
N LEU A 17 22.82 -35.45 5.87
CA LEU A 17 22.45 -36.41 4.85
C LEU A 17 23.70 -36.88 4.12
N LEU A 18 23.88 -38.20 4.10
CA LEU A 18 24.90 -38.89 3.37
C LEU A 18 24.78 -38.63 1.86
N GLN A 19 25.91 -38.33 1.24
CA GLN A 19 26.06 -38.25 -0.21
C GLN A 19 25.74 -39.60 -0.85
N CYS A 20 24.87 -39.58 -1.85
CA CYS A 20 24.84 -40.64 -2.85
C CYS A 20 24.80 -40.01 -4.24
N GLY A 21 25.60 -40.62 -5.10
CA GLY A 21 26.18 -40.13 -6.33
C GLY A 21 25.26 -39.54 -7.42
N SER A 22 25.94 -38.80 -8.25
CA SER A 22 25.47 -38.28 -9.53
C SER A 22 24.95 -39.37 -10.47
N ILE A 23 23.71 -39.25 -10.93
CA ILE A 23 23.25 -39.94 -12.15
C ILE A 23 22.50 -38.88 -13.00
N SER A 24 23.12 -38.56 -14.14
CA SER A 24 22.44 -37.92 -15.24
C SER A 24 21.63 -38.99 -15.98
N GLU A 25 20.32 -38.78 -16.09
CA GLU A 25 19.56 -39.27 -17.25
C GLU A 25 18.10 -38.75 -17.16
N LYS A 26 17.67 -38.16 -18.24
CA LYS A 26 16.27 -37.84 -18.51
C LYS A 26 15.51 -39.15 -18.67
N THR A 27 14.66 -39.46 -17.72
CA THR A 27 13.68 -40.54 -17.90
C THR A 27 12.31 -40.03 -17.49
N GLU A 28 11.46 -39.77 -18.49
CA GLU A 28 10.03 -39.62 -18.28
C GLU A 28 9.46 -40.95 -17.74
N ARG A 29 9.18 -41.03 -16.45
CA ARG A 29 8.37 -42.09 -15.89
C ARG A 29 6.92 -41.64 -15.85
N ARG A 30 6.12 -42.22 -16.76
CA ARG A 30 4.66 -42.22 -16.64
C ARG A 30 4.31 -43.11 -15.45
N ILE A 31 3.71 -42.55 -14.41
CA ILE A 31 3.14 -43.32 -13.30
C ILE A 31 1.77 -43.83 -13.77
N ASP A 32 1.63 -45.13 -13.92
CA ASP A 32 0.37 -45.79 -14.29
C ASP A 32 -0.49 -45.96 -13.03
N PHE A 33 -1.49 -45.15 -12.88
CA PHE A 33 -2.44 -45.17 -11.76
C PHE A 33 -3.47 -46.32 -11.81
N ARG A 34 -3.35 -47.28 -12.72
CA ARG A 34 -4.29 -48.41 -12.81
C ARG A 34 -4.24 -49.39 -11.64
N ARG A 35 -3.26 -49.29 -10.73
CA ARG A 35 -3.11 -50.17 -9.58
C ARG A 35 -3.88 -49.81 -8.31
N TYR A 36 -4.54 -48.67 -8.28
CA TYR A 36 -5.44 -48.26 -7.19
C TYR A 36 -6.88 -48.07 -7.67
N GLY A 37 -7.32 -48.99 -8.50
CA GLY A 37 -8.69 -49.01 -9.01
C GLY A 37 -9.62 -49.73 -8.04
N GLY A 38 -10.44 -49.00 -7.38
CA GLY A 38 -11.56 -49.47 -6.63
C GLY A 38 -12.26 -48.33 -5.90
N TYR A 39 -13.36 -47.89 -6.43
CA TYR A 39 -14.25 -46.81 -6.00
C TYR A 39 -13.94 -45.46 -6.60
N LEU A 40 -14.39 -45.28 -7.82
CA LEU A 40 -14.96 -44.05 -8.39
C LEU A 40 -15.42 -44.37 -9.83
N LYS A 41 -16.53 -45.05 -9.97
CA LYS A 41 -17.34 -45.05 -11.19
C LYS A 41 -18.54 -44.16 -10.86
N ASP A 42 -18.65 -43.03 -11.52
CA ASP A 42 -19.65 -42.61 -12.45
C ASP A 42 -19.65 -41.10 -12.66
N ASN A 43 -19.41 -40.78 -13.92
CA ASN A 43 -19.94 -39.61 -14.64
C ASN A 43 -19.99 -38.25 -13.92
N TYR A 44 -18.87 -37.49 -13.93
CA TYR A 44 -18.94 -36.03 -14.10
C TYR A 44 -17.56 -35.35 -14.38
N PHE A 45 -16.49 -36.11 -14.64
CA PHE A 45 -15.19 -35.49 -14.93
C PHE A 45 -14.55 -36.04 -16.22
N SER A 46 -14.99 -35.55 -17.37
CA SER A 46 -14.32 -35.83 -18.66
C SER A 46 -13.19 -34.83 -19.01
N ASN A 47 -12.79 -33.96 -18.10
CA ASN A 47 -11.66 -33.06 -18.31
C ASN A 47 -10.41 -33.63 -17.63
N ARG A 48 -9.38 -33.90 -18.43
CA ARG A 48 -8.09 -34.45 -17.99
C ARG A 48 -7.41 -33.48 -17.02
N LEU A 49 -7.27 -33.89 -15.76
CA LEU A 49 -6.33 -33.27 -14.82
C LEU A 49 -4.91 -33.55 -15.31
N ASN A 50 -4.18 -32.53 -15.66
CA ASN A 50 -2.76 -32.63 -15.97
C ASN A 50 -1.97 -32.29 -14.71
N PHE A 51 -1.07 -33.21 -14.32
CA PHE A 51 -0.10 -32.95 -13.25
C PHE A 51 1.25 -32.66 -13.91
N GLU A 52 1.72 -31.43 -13.77
CA GLU A 52 3.10 -31.09 -14.10
C GLU A 52 3.97 -31.30 -12.87
N VAL A 53 4.99 -32.16 -13.01
CA VAL A 53 5.98 -32.39 -11.98
C VAL A 53 7.22 -31.55 -12.27
N ASN A 54 7.43 -30.49 -11.51
CA ASN A 54 8.68 -29.74 -11.57
C ASN A 54 9.73 -30.41 -10.67
N MET A 55 10.58 -31.21 -11.27
CA MET A 55 11.59 -32.04 -10.59
C MET A 55 12.67 -31.21 -9.83
N GLN A 56 12.83 -29.92 -10.11
CA GLN A 56 13.85 -29.10 -9.43
C GLN A 56 13.48 -28.67 -8.01
N LYS A 57 12.19 -28.75 -7.63
CA LYS A 57 11.74 -28.30 -6.30
C LYS A 57 10.83 -29.27 -5.56
N ASN A 58 10.66 -30.51 -6.02
CA ASN A 58 9.74 -31.51 -5.42
C ASN A 58 8.32 -30.95 -5.13
N LYS A 59 7.81 -30.04 -5.96
CA LYS A 59 6.48 -29.44 -5.81
C LYS A 59 5.55 -29.97 -6.89
N PHE A 60 4.53 -30.71 -6.48
CA PHE A 60 3.39 -31.03 -7.35
C PHE A 60 2.53 -29.78 -7.48
N ARG A 61 2.28 -29.33 -8.71
CA ARG A 61 1.28 -28.30 -9.00
C ARG A 61 0.10 -28.95 -9.70
N LEU A 62 -1.08 -28.79 -9.14
CA LEU A 62 -2.32 -29.09 -9.83
C LEU A 62 -2.51 -28.03 -10.91
N SER A 63 -2.53 -28.44 -12.19
CA SER A 63 -2.83 -27.58 -13.31
C SER A 63 -4.18 -28.00 -13.89
N TYR A 64 -5.11 -27.06 -13.96
CA TYR A 64 -6.41 -27.22 -14.61
C TYR A 64 -6.57 -26.17 -15.68
N PRO A 65 -7.09 -26.50 -16.89
CA PRO A 65 -7.31 -25.51 -17.93
C PRO A 65 -8.19 -24.35 -17.43
N GLY A 66 -7.67 -23.13 -17.52
CA GLY A 66 -8.34 -21.93 -17.01
C GLY A 66 -8.07 -21.60 -15.53
N MET A 67 -7.27 -22.40 -14.81
CA MET A 67 -6.84 -22.06 -13.45
C MET A 67 -5.87 -20.89 -13.51
N VAL A 68 -6.20 -19.83 -12.78
CA VAL A 68 -5.32 -18.68 -12.58
C VAL A 68 -4.77 -18.75 -11.16
N PRO A 69 -3.43 -18.73 -10.96
CA PRO A 69 -2.84 -18.66 -9.63
C PRO A 69 -3.31 -17.39 -8.89
N ASP A 70 -3.59 -17.53 -7.59
CA ASP A 70 -3.74 -16.40 -6.70
C ASP A 70 -2.38 -16.13 -6.04
N ASP A 71 -1.77 -14.98 -6.37
CA ASP A 71 -0.47 -14.59 -5.83
C ASP A 71 -0.57 -14.02 -4.41
N LYS A 72 -1.79 -13.93 -3.89
CA LYS A 72 -2.07 -13.45 -2.54
C LYS A 72 -2.06 -14.61 -1.54
N CYS A 73 -1.53 -14.35 -0.38
CA CYS A 73 -1.62 -15.25 0.76
C CYS A 73 -2.79 -14.87 1.69
N ARG A 74 -3.14 -15.82 2.55
CA ARG A 74 -4.12 -15.61 3.63
C ARG A 74 -3.46 -15.89 4.96
N ARG A 75 -3.65 -14.96 5.91
CA ARG A 75 -3.17 -15.11 7.28
C ARG A 75 -4.32 -14.84 8.24
N PHE A 76 -4.39 -15.62 9.32
CA PHE A 76 -5.38 -15.43 10.35
C PHE A 76 -4.86 -14.47 11.41
N VAL A 77 -5.62 -13.41 11.66
CA VAL A 77 -5.27 -12.37 12.63
C VAL A 77 -6.38 -12.34 13.69
N PRO A 78 -6.06 -12.64 14.96
CA PRO A 78 -7.05 -12.54 16.03
C PRO A 78 -7.28 -11.09 16.43
N PRO A 79 -8.46 -10.75 17.00
CA PRO A 79 -8.64 -9.48 17.65
C PRO A 79 -7.74 -9.39 18.88
N VAL A 80 -7.19 -8.19 19.12
CA VAL A 80 -6.22 -7.94 20.21
C VAL A 80 -6.83 -7.18 21.37
N ARG A 81 -7.97 -6.50 21.13
CA ARG A 81 -8.61 -5.66 22.13
C ARG A 81 -10.15 -5.70 21.98
N LEU A 82 -10.81 -5.68 23.13
CA LEU A 82 -12.23 -5.41 23.22
C LEU A 82 -12.42 -3.91 23.47
N VAL A 83 -13.00 -3.21 22.52
CA VAL A 83 -13.22 -1.75 22.60
C VAL A 83 -14.50 -1.46 23.35
N ARG A 84 -15.56 -2.25 23.09
CA ARG A 84 -16.88 -2.09 23.69
C ARG A 84 -17.56 -3.44 23.87
N GLU A 85 -18.29 -3.58 24.98
CA GLU A 85 -19.16 -4.70 25.30
C GLU A 85 -20.47 -4.18 25.87
N CYS A 86 -21.59 -4.60 25.31
CA CYS A 86 -22.93 -4.20 25.76
C CYS A 86 -23.89 -5.38 25.76
N GLY A 87 -24.92 -5.34 26.62
CA GLY A 87 -26.04 -6.28 26.57
C GLY A 87 -25.75 -7.63 27.22
N ASN A 88 -25.05 -7.69 28.36
CA ASN A 88 -24.77 -8.91 29.13
C ASN A 88 -24.07 -10.03 28.35
N VAL A 89 -23.14 -9.66 27.51
CA VAL A 89 -22.25 -10.61 26.81
C VAL A 89 -21.43 -11.39 27.84
N ARG A 90 -21.15 -12.64 27.57
CA ARG A 90 -20.37 -13.51 28.45
C ARG A 90 -19.10 -13.97 27.73
N ASN A 91 -17.99 -14.01 28.44
CA ASN A 91 -16.72 -14.55 27.98
C ASN A 91 -16.12 -13.86 26.75
N ALA A 92 -16.41 -12.59 26.49
CA ALA A 92 -15.90 -11.82 25.34
C ALA A 92 -14.37 -11.87 25.22
N ALA A 93 -13.67 -11.80 26.36
CA ALA A 93 -12.19 -11.86 26.38
C ALA A 93 -11.61 -13.18 25.84
N ARG A 94 -12.41 -14.24 25.72
CA ARG A 94 -11.98 -15.51 25.12
C ARG A 94 -11.71 -15.41 23.62
N LEU A 95 -12.24 -14.41 22.95
CA LEU A 95 -12.02 -14.15 21.53
C LEU A 95 -10.66 -13.50 21.26
N LEU A 96 -10.03 -12.89 22.28
CA LEU A 96 -8.83 -12.10 22.11
C LEU A 96 -7.56 -12.96 22.01
N ASN A 97 -6.61 -12.52 21.16
CA ASN A 97 -5.29 -13.11 21.01
C ASN A 97 -5.30 -14.62 20.67
N ARG A 98 -6.37 -15.11 20.08
CA ARG A 98 -6.56 -16.52 19.71
C ARG A 98 -7.06 -16.66 18.29
N VAL A 99 -6.43 -17.55 17.54
CA VAL A 99 -6.93 -18.01 16.25
C VAL A 99 -7.57 -19.38 16.45
N ASN A 100 -8.90 -19.42 16.35
CA ASN A 100 -9.65 -20.67 16.30
C ASN A 100 -10.44 -20.69 14.99
N ILE A 101 -9.92 -21.43 14.01
CA ILE A 101 -10.45 -21.52 12.66
C ILE A 101 -11.17 -22.84 12.39
N GLN A 102 -11.19 -23.75 13.36
CA GLN A 102 -11.85 -25.03 13.25
C GLN A 102 -12.63 -25.34 14.51
N SER A 103 -13.91 -25.66 14.34
CA SER A 103 -14.84 -25.72 15.45
C SER A 103 -15.33 -27.14 15.83
N PHE A 104 -14.90 -28.22 15.16
CA PHE A 104 -15.71 -29.44 15.15
C PHE A 104 -15.19 -30.60 15.98
N CYS A 105 -14.44 -30.36 17.02
CA CYS A 105 -13.94 -31.50 17.79
C CYS A 105 -14.77 -31.83 19.03
N SER A 106 -15.43 -30.86 19.62
CA SER A 106 -16.28 -30.99 20.82
C SER A 106 -16.84 -29.64 21.23
N PHE A 107 -17.68 -29.61 22.25
CA PHE A 107 -18.15 -28.36 22.85
C PHE A 107 -17.00 -27.53 23.41
N SER A 108 -16.99 -26.23 23.10
CA SER A 108 -16.13 -25.31 23.83
C SER A 108 -16.62 -25.19 25.27
N PRO A 109 -15.77 -25.41 26.29
CA PRO A 109 -16.20 -25.35 27.67
C PRO A 109 -16.74 -23.97 28.06
N ASP A 110 -16.26 -22.90 27.42
CA ASP A 110 -16.62 -21.52 27.73
C ASP A 110 -16.66 -20.65 26.46
N PRO A 111 -17.67 -20.81 25.58
CA PRO A 111 -17.76 -19.97 24.39
C PRO A 111 -18.06 -18.52 24.77
N CYS A 112 -17.70 -17.58 23.91
CA CYS A 112 -18.25 -16.24 23.98
C CYS A 112 -19.72 -16.30 23.61
N VAL A 113 -20.61 -15.77 24.49
CA VAL A 113 -22.04 -15.77 24.24
C VAL A 113 -22.54 -14.34 24.13
N ILE A 114 -23.09 -14.01 22.97
CA ILE A 114 -23.74 -12.73 22.72
C ILE A 114 -25.24 -12.96 22.77
N PRO A 115 -25.94 -12.45 23.78
CA PRO A 115 -27.40 -12.61 23.91
C PRO A 115 -28.14 -11.70 22.92
N PRO A 116 -29.48 -11.88 22.76
CA PRO A 116 -30.32 -10.95 22.02
C PRO A 116 -30.11 -9.49 22.45
N GLY A 117 -29.85 -8.58 21.51
CA GLY A 117 -29.51 -7.18 21.78
C GLY A 117 -28.08 -6.96 22.32
N GLY A 118 -27.29 -8.02 22.44
CA GLY A 118 -25.88 -7.93 22.84
C GLY A 118 -24.96 -7.49 21.71
N GLU A 119 -23.88 -6.83 22.08
CA GLU A 119 -22.95 -6.23 21.12
C GLU A 119 -21.50 -6.32 21.61
N LEU A 120 -20.58 -6.58 20.69
CA LEU A 120 -19.14 -6.47 20.87
C LEU A 120 -18.53 -5.59 19.78
N LEU A 121 -17.56 -4.77 20.16
CA LEU A 121 -16.67 -4.07 19.22
C LEU A 121 -15.23 -4.54 19.44
N LEU A 122 -14.67 -5.18 18.43
CA LEU A 122 -13.34 -5.78 18.44
C LEU A 122 -12.36 -4.91 17.65
N ASP A 123 -11.12 -4.76 18.17
CA ASP A 123 -9.99 -4.13 17.49
C ASP A 123 -8.97 -5.20 17.11
N PHE A 124 -8.56 -5.25 15.85
CA PHE A 124 -7.54 -6.15 15.32
C PHE A 124 -6.12 -5.58 15.44
N GLY A 125 -5.98 -4.36 15.97
CA GLY A 125 -4.70 -3.71 16.27
C GLY A 125 -4.04 -3.01 15.09
N ILE A 126 -4.39 -3.40 13.88
CA ILE A 126 -3.83 -2.86 12.64
C ILE A 126 -4.90 -2.87 11.55
N GLU A 127 -4.81 -1.96 10.60
CA GLU A 127 -5.64 -2.00 9.39
C GLU A 127 -5.34 -3.27 8.59
N LEU A 128 -6.38 -3.92 8.07
CA LEU A 128 -6.30 -5.17 7.31
C LEU A 128 -7.16 -5.05 6.05
N HIS A 129 -6.76 -5.76 5.01
CA HIS A 129 -7.64 -6.09 3.90
C HIS A 129 -8.00 -7.58 3.95
N GLY A 130 -9.29 -7.91 3.91
CA GLY A 130 -9.70 -9.32 3.91
C GLY A 130 -11.12 -9.58 4.40
N GLN A 131 -11.28 -10.68 5.09
CA GLN A 131 -12.56 -11.23 5.54
C GLN A 131 -12.56 -11.43 7.04
N LEU A 132 -13.76 -11.45 7.64
CA LEU A 132 -13.98 -11.96 8.99
C LEU A 132 -14.34 -13.44 8.92
N THR A 133 -13.71 -14.24 9.74
CA THR A 133 -14.03 -15.64 9.99
C THR A 133 -14.66 -15.76 11.36
N VAL A 134 -15.85 -16.31 11.43
CA VAL A 134 -16.62 -16.52 12.65
C VAL A 134 -16.91 -18.00 12.80
N ASN A 135 -16.58 -18.58 13.96
CA ASN A 135 -16.81 -19.98 14.29
C ASN A 135 -17.84 -20.12 15.42
N SER A 136 -18.75 -21.06 15.25
CA SER A 136 -19.79 -21.39 16.24
C SER A 136 -19.90 -22.89 16.45
N ASP A 137 -20.01 -23.31 17.71
CA ASP A 137 -20.34 -24.68 18.11
C ASP A 137 -21.79 -24.81 18.59
N ALA A 138 -22.59 -23.79 18.37
CA ALA A 138 -24.02 -23.82 18.75
C ALA A 138 -24.77 -24.91 17.96
N MET A 139 -25.70 -25.58 18.67
CA MET A 139 -26.55 -26.62 18.08
C MET A 139 -27.80 -26.05 17.37
N GLN A 140 -27.87 -24.76 17.18
CA GLN A 140 -28.93 -24.07 16.45
C GLN A 140 -28.35 -22.93 15.60
N CYS A 141 -29.04 -22.65 14.51
CA CYS A 141 -28.70 -21.47 13.70
C CYS A 141 -29.11 -20.18 14.40
N SER A 142 -28.37 -19.13 14.22
CA SER A 142 -28.68 -17.79 14.69
C SER A 142 -28.29 -16.74 13.65
N ALA A 143 -28.43 -15.47 13.97
CA ALA A 143 -28.03 -14.37 13.12
C ALA A 143 -27.09 -13.42 13.86
N LEU A 144 -26.08 -12.96 13.17
CA LEU A 144 -25.09 -12.03 13.66
C LEU A 144 -24.97 -10.87 12.68
N LYS A 145 -25.25 -9.68 13.14
CA LYS A 145 -25.02 -8.46 12.36
C LYS A 145 -23.55 -8.08 12.52
N VAL A 146 -22.84 -8.00 11.41
CA VAL A 146 -21.42 -7.67 11.36
C VAL A 146 -21.27 -6.32 10.68
N THR A 147 -20.53 -5.41 11.30
CA THR A 147 -20.18 -4.11 10.73
C THR A 147 -18.67 -3.93 10.79
N PHE A 148 -18.05 -3.68 9.63
CA PHE A 148 -16.63 -3.35 9.52
C PHE A 148 -16.42 -1.84 9.67
N GLY A 149 -15.25 -1.45 10.16
CA GLY A 149 -14.82 -0.05 10.19
C GLY A 149 -13.31 0.09 10.23
N GLU A 150 -12.80 1.11 9.56
CA GLU A 150 -11.41 1.58 9.69
C GLU A 150 -11.24 2.41 10.98
N SER A 151 -12.35 2.87 11.55
CA SER A 151 -12.41 3.56 12.85
C SER A 151 -13.49 2.97 13.75
N VAL A 152 -13.41 3.29 15.04
CA VAL A 152 -14.45 2.96 16.02
C VAL A 152 -15.80 3.59 15.62
N SER A 153 -15.78 4.85 15.16
CA SER A 153 -16.97 5.59 14.74
C SER A 153 -17.65 4.95 13.55
N GLU A 154 -16.89 4.49 12.58
CA GLU A 154 -17.43 3.80 11.41
C GLU A 154 -18.06 2.46 11.80
N ALA A 155 -17.37 1.65 12.60
CA ALA A 155 -17.91 0.37 13.05
C ALA A 155 -19.19 0.52 13.91
N LEU A 156 -19.34 1.63 14.65
CA LEU A 156 -20.53 1.98 15.40
C LEU A 156 -21.60 2.69 14.56
N GLY A 157 -21.23 3.15 13.37
CA GLY A 157 -22.10 3.91 12.49
C GLY A 157 -23.24 3.09 11.89
N THR A 158 -24.16 3.79 11.22
CA THR A 158 -25.23 3.19 10.44
C THR A 158 -24.86 3.26 8.96
N PRO A 159 -25.09 2.18 8.17
CA PRO A 159 -24.87 2.21 6.73
C PRO A 159 -25.60 3.39 6.08
N THR A 160 -24.88 4.11 5.24
CA THR A 160 -25.41 5.18 4.40
C THR A 160 -25.34 4.77 2.94
N THR A 161 -25.96 5.54 2.06
CA THR A 161 -25.87 5.34 0.61
C THR A 161 -24.46 5.66 0.05
N ASP A 162 -23.58 6.20 0.87
CA ASP A 162 -22.26 6.72 0.49
C ASP A 162 -21.10 5.77 0.87
N HIS A 163 -21.30 4.47 0.68
CA HIS A 163 -20.32 3.37 0.79
C HIS A 163 -19.68 3.10 2.17
N ALA A 164 -20.17 3.69 3.23
CA ALA A 164 -19.75 3.40 4.60
C ALA A 164 -20.95 3.30 5.53
N PRO A 165 -20.86 2.49 6.57
CA PRO A 165 -19.98 1.36 6.82
C PRO A 165 -20.41 0.08 6.10
N HIS A 166 -19.50 -0.88 5.91
CA HIS A 166 -19.81 -2.20 5.35
C HIS A 166 -20.47 -3.06 6.42
N GLN A 167 -21.74 -3.39 6.22
CA GLN A 167 -22.55 -4.11 7.21
C GLN A 167 -23.44 -5.15 6.56
N GLU A 168 -23.59 -6.30 7.22
CA GLU A 168 -24.55 -7.34 6.81
C GLU A 168 -25.03 -8.17 7.99
N LEU A 169 -26.24 -8.75 7.85
CA LEU A 169 -26.78 -9.73 8.77
C LEU A 169 -26.44 -11.14 8.28
N LEU A 170 -25.51 -11.79 8.97
CA LEU A 170 -25.06 -13.13 8.64
C LEU A 170 -25.89 -14.20 9.33
N THR A 171 -26.19 -15.27 8.60
CA THR A 171 -26.67 -16.51 9.23
C THR A 171 -25.47 -17.29 9.76
N ILE A 172 -25.43 -17.54 11.06
CA ILE A 172 -24.46 -18.38 11.72
C ILE A 172 -25.03 -19.80 11.74
N PRO A 173 -24.45 -20.76 11.00
CA PRO A 173 -24.96 -22.11 10.92
C PRO A 173 -24.70 -22.87 12.22
N MET A 174 -25.47 -23.91 12.45
CA MET A 174 -25.24 -24.90 13.50
C MET A 174 -23.86 -25.54 13.26
N LEU A 175 -23.02 -25.63 14.29
CA LEU A 175 -21.66 -26.22 14.25
C LEU A 175 -20.87 -25.75 13.02
N GLY A 176 -20.88 -24.45 12.76
CA GLY A 176 -20.41 -23.93 11.48
C GLY A 176 -19.41 -22.80 11.56
N GLN A 177 -18.79 -22.58 10.42
CA GLN A 177 -17.92 -21.43 10.16
C GLN A 177 -18.52 -20.57 9.05
N VAL A 178 -18.44 -19.26 9.22
CA VAL A 178 -18.81 -18.28 8.20
C VAL A 178 -17.61 -17.38 7.93
N ASN A 179 -17.33 -17.17 6.64
CA ASN A 179 -16.39 -16.16 6.16
C ASN A 179 -17.19 -15.04 5.51
N PHE A 180 -16.95 -13.81 5.91
CA PHE A 180 -17.69 -12.66 5.41
C PHE A 180 -16.77 -11.46 5.16
N GLY A 181 -17.13 -10.67 4.18
CA GLY A 181 -16.41 -9.46 3.78
C GLY A 181 -15.45 -9.72 2.62
N ASN A 182 -14.73 -8.76 2.31
CA ASN A 182 -13.59 -8.56 1.41
C ASN A 182 -13.40 -7.05 1.34
N THR A 183 -13.00 -6.46 2.45
CA THR A 183 -12.90 -5.01 2.61
C THR A 183 -11.70 -4.66 3.49
N ALA A 184 -11.39 -3.36 3.58
CA ALA A 184 -10.44 -2.88 4.56
C ALA A 184 -11.15 -2.59 5.89
N PHE A 185 -10.50 -2.95 6.99
CA PHE A 185 -11.00 -2.72 8.33
C PHE A 185 -9.91 -2.91 9.39
N ARG A 186 -10.08 -2.23 10.50
CA ARG A 186 -9.37 -2.51 11.75
C ARG A 186 -10.32 -2.94 12.85
N PHE A 187 -11.56 -2.44 12.80
CA PHE A 187 -12.57 -2.68 13.82
C PHE A 187 -13.73 -3.49 13.26
N VAL A 188 -14.28 -4.38 14.08
CA VAL A 188 -15.47 -5.15 13.73
C VAL A 188 -16.46 -5.11 14.87
N ARG A 189 -17.67 -4.66 14.58
CA ARG A 189 -18.81 -4.74 15.49
C ARG A 189 -19.62 -6.00 15.19
N LEU A 190 -19.89 -6.75 16.23
CA LEU A 190 -20.74 -7.94 16.24
C LEU A 190 -21.97 -7.65 17.09
N GLU A 191 -23.16 -7.76 16.52
CA GLU A 191 -24.43 -7.48 17.19
C GLU A 191 -25.41 -8.61 16.93
N VAL A 192 -26.04 -9.13 17.96
CA VAL A 192 -27.17 -10.07 17.84
C VAL A 192 -28.48 -9.26 17.90
N PRO A 193 -29.32 -9.27 16.85
CA PRO A 193 -30.58 -8.58 16.87
C PRO A 193 -31.46 -9.05 18.03
N ALA A 194 -32.27 -8.17 18.61
CA ALA A 194 -33.08 -8.46 19.80
C ALA A 194 -34.15 -9.55 19.57
N ASP A 195 -34.54 -9.77 18.32
CA ASP A 195 -35.50 -10.80 17.88
C ASP A 195 -34.86 -12.14 17.49
N ARG A 196 -33.53 -12.28 17.66
CA ARG A 196 -32.79 -13.48 17.29
C ARG A 196 -32.24 -14.21 18.50
N PRO A 197 -32.04 -15.55 18.41
CA PRO A 197 -31.42 -16.33 19.49
C PRO A 197 -30.00 -15.86 19.79
N GLU A 198 -29.51 -16.12 20.99
CA GLU A 198 -28.11 -15.89 21.36
C GLU A 198 -27.15 -16.57 20.38
N VAL A 199 -26.02 -15.93 20.15
CA VAL A 199 -24.89 -16.49 19.33
C VAL A 199 -23.81 -16.97 20.27
N LYS A 200 -23.34 -18.21 20.05
CA LYS A 200 -22.20 -18.80 20.76
C LYS A 200 -21.00 -18.85 19.81
N LEU A 201 -19.94 -18.14 20.16
CA LEU A 201 -18.74 -18.03 19.35
C LEU A 201 -17.56 -18.76 20.01
N THR A 202 -16.98 -19.68 19.29
CA THR A 202 -15.75 -20.37 19.69
C THR A 202 -14.50 -19.67 19.20
N GLY A 203 -14.64 -18.82 18.16
CA GLY A 203 -13.55 -18.02 17.63
C GLY A 203 -14.04 -16.96 16.66
N VAL A 204 -13.31 -15.87 16.64
CA VAL A 204 -13.40 -14.79 15.66
C VAL A 204 -11.99 -14.42 15.25
N CYS A 205 -11.71 -14.40 13.97
CA CYS A 205 -10.44 -13.88 13.44
C CYS A 205 -10.65 -13.20 12.09
N ALA A 206 -9.77 -12.27 11.76
CA ALA A 206 -9.67 -11.77 10.40
C ALA A 206 -8.87 -12.77 9.55
N THR A 207 -9.29 -12.94 8.30
CA THR A 207 -8.50 -13.59 7.27
C THR A 207 -7.91 -12.48 6.41
N ALA A 208 -6.71 -12.01 6.78
CA ALA A 208 -5.98 -11.00 6.04
C ALA A 208 -5.54 -11.56 4.67
N ILE A 209 -5.77 -10.80 3.61
CA ILE A 209 -5.46 -11.13 2.22
C ILE A 209 -4.48 -10.09 1.70
N TYR A 210 -3.27 -10.49 1.38
CA TYR A 210 -2.21 -9.61 0.92
C TYR A 210 -1.16 -10.39 0.12
N ARG A 211 -0.24 -9.70 -0.57
CA ARG A 211 0.91 -10.32 -1.22
C ARG A 211 1.98 -10.65 -0.18
N ASP A 212 2.48 -11.87 -0.18
CA ASP A 212 3.51 -12.34 0.78
C ASP A 212 4.90 -11.87 0.32
N TRP A 213 5.06 -10.56 0.20
CA TRP A 213 6.31 -9.93 -0.20
C TRP A 213 7.23 -9.68 0.99
N GLU A 214 8.52 -9.87 0.76
CA GLU A 214 9.55 -9.53 1.73
C GLU A 214 9.86 -8.04 1.68
N TYR A 215 9.93 -7.40 2.85
CA TYR A 215 10.39 -6.02 3.01
C TYR A 215 11.93 -6.02 2.93
N VAL A 216 12.47 -5.82 1.73
CA VAL A 216 13.92 -5.77 1.49
C VAL A 216 14.47 -4.39 1.83
N GLY A 217 13.74 -3.32 1.44
CA GLY A 217 14.03 -1.97 1.87
C GLY A 217 13.64 -1.76 3.32
N TYR A 218 14.44 -1.00 4.05
CA TYR A 218 14.12 -0.58 5.40
C TYR A 218 14.71 0.82 5.68
N PHE A 219 14.21 1.46 6.71
CA PHE A 219 14.69 2.74 7.19
C PHE A 219 14.70 2.72 8.72
N ASP A 220 15.81 3.11 9.31
CA ASP A 220 15.95 3.27 10.76
C ASP A 220 16.83 4.48 11.07
N SER A 221 16.40 5.27 12.02
CA SER A 221 17.09 6.47 12.50
C SER A 221 16.93 6.59 14.01
N ASP A 222 17.50 7.60 14.60
CA ASP A 222 17.30 7.95 16.01
C ASP A 222 15.99 8.74 16.26
N ASP A 223 15.25 9.07 15.22
CA ASP A 223 13.89 9.61 15.32
C ASP A 223 12.86 8.48 15.13
N GLU A 224 12.38 7.94 16.26
CA GLU A 224 11.39 6.85 16.27
C GLU A 224 10.09 7.22 15.52
N ARG A 225 9.72 8.51 15.50
CA ARG A 225 8.55 8.96 14.77
C ARG A 225 8.74 8.83 13.26
N LEU A 226 9.92 9.15 12.72
CA LEU A 226 10.24 8.93 11.31
C LEU A 226 10.28 7.44 10.96
N ASN A 227 10.86 6.61 11.84
CA ASN A 227 10.88 5.17 11.65
C ASN A 227 9.46 4.61 11.52
N ARG A 228 8.57 4.99 12.44
CA ARG A 228 7.16 4.59 12.40
C ARG A 228 6.43 5.11 11.15
N ILE A 229 6.68 6.35 10.73
CA ILE A 229 6.09 6.92 9.52
C ILE A 229 6.52 6.13 8.29
N TRP A 230 7.81 5.78 8.17
CA TRP A 230 8.31 4.99 7.06
C TRP A 230 7.61 3.63 6.98
N HIS A 231 7.56 2.90 8.09
CA HIS A 231 6.90 1.59 8.15
C HIS A 231 5.40 1.68 7.87
N THR A 232 4.73 2.69 8.40
CA THR A 232 3.30 2.90 8.17
C THR A 232 3.02 3.18 6.69
N GLY A 233 3.84 4.02 6.04
CA GLY A 233 3.70 4.31 4.61
C GLY A 233 3.95 3.07 3.74
N ALA A 234 4.98 2.29 4.05
CA ALA A 234 5.27 1.03 3.35
C ALA A 234 4.10 0.04 3.50
N TYR A 235 3.57 -0.11 4.71
CA TYR A 235 2.42 -0.98 4.98
C TYR A 235 1.15 -0.51 4.28
N THR A 236 0.91 0.80 4.25
CA THR A 236 -0.23 1.39 3.54
C THR A 236 -0.24 0.99 2.08
N VAL A 237 0.88 1.19 1.38
CA VAL A 237 0.99 0.83 -0.05
C VAL A 237 0.93 -0.69 -0.24
N HIS A 238 1.54 -1.47 0.65
CA HIS A 238 1.49 -2.92 0.58
C HIS A 238 0.06 -3.47 0.65
N LEU A 239 -0.80 -2.94 1.52
CA LEU A 239 -2.21 -3.35 1.59
C LEU A 239 -2.97 -3.07 0.30
N ASN A 240 -2.63 -1.99 -0.42
CA ASN A 240 -3.25 -1.62 -1.68
C ASN A 240 -2.77 -2.47 -2.87
N CYS A 241 -1.69 -3.27 -2.69
CA CYS A 241 -1.17 -4.19 -3.69
C CYS A 241 -1.98 -5.50 -3.72
N GLN A 242 -3.08 -5.49 -4.43
CA GLN A 242 -3.99 -6.62 -4.57
C GLN A 242 -3.87 -7.26 -5.97
N ASP A 243 -4.91 -7.32 -6.79
CA ASP A 243 -4.83 -7.79 -8.18
C ASP A 243 -4.09 -6.80 -9.08
N TYR A 244 -4.16 -5.53 -8.71
CA TYR A 244 -3.41 -4.39 -9.19
C TYR A 244 -2.99 -3.55 -7.99
N ILE A 245 -2.30 -2.46 -8.23
CA ILE A 245 -2.08 -1.42 -7.23
C ILE A 245 -3.35 -0.57 -7.22
N TYR A 246 -4.09 -0.59 -6.11
CA TYR A 246 -5.35 0.12 -5.93
C TYR A 246 -5.12 1.42 -5.15
N ASP A 247 -5.89 2.43 -5.47
CA ASP A 247 -5.98 3.68 -4.72
C ASP A 247 -6.35 3.46 -3.24
N GLY A 248 -7.27 2.55 -2.99
CA GLY A 248 -7.69 2.18 -1.65
C GLY A 248 -8.36 0.81 -1.57
N VAL A 249 -8.09 0.03 -0.53
CA VAL A 249 -8.64 -1.33 -0.35
C VAL A 249 -10.03 -1.36 0.27
N LYS A 250 -10.49 -0.26 0.87
CA LYS A 250 -11.85 -0.16 1.41
C LYS A 250 -12.87 -0.01 0.30
N ARG A 251 -12.70 0.99 -0.54
CA ARG A 251 -13.62 1.35 -1.62
C ARG A 251 -12.85 1.78 -2.87
N ASP A 252 -13.58 2.08 -3.91
CA ASP A 252 -13.15 2.40 -5.27
C ASP A 252 -12.35 1.27 -5.89
N ARG A 253 -11.21 0.89 -5.33
CA ARG A 253 -10.34 -0.23 -5.79
C ARG A 253 -10.00 -0.09 -7.27
N LEU A 254 -9.69 1.12 -7.65
CA LEU A 254 -9.37 1.50 -9.02
C LEU A 254 -7.86 1.68 -9.18
N VAL A 255 -7.41 1.60 -10.41
CA VAL A 255 -6.02 1.88 -10.76
C VAL A 255 -5.96 3.31 -11.28
N TRP A 256 -5.74 4.26 -10.37
CA TRP A 256 -5.64 5.67 -10.68
C TRP A 256 -4.19 6.07 -10.96
N MET A 257 -3.91 6.62 -12.15
CA MET A 257 -2.52 6.91 -12.55
C MET A 257 -1.84 8.00 -11.70
N GLY A 258 -2.61 8.94 -11.15
CA GLY A 258 -2.05 9.93 -10.23
C GLY A 258 -1.58 9.30 -8.93
N ASP A 259 -2.39 8.42 -8.37
CA ASP A 259 -2.14 7.65 -7.14
C ASP A 259 -0.94 6.72 -7.31
N LEU A 260 -0.82 6.08 -8.47
CA LEU A 260 0.27 5.17 -8.77
C LEU A 260 1.66 5.81 -8.62
N TYR A 261 1.81 7.13 -8.78
CA TYR A 261 3.15 7.72 -8.72
C TYR A 261 3.82 7.56 -7.34
N PRO A 262 3.25 8.06 -6.23
CA PRO A 262 3.83 7.82 -4.90
C PRO A 262 3.82 6.35 -4.49
N GLU A 263 2.85 5.56 -4.96
CA GLU A 263 2.79 4.12 -4.70
C GLU A 263 3.96 3.38 -5.35
N ILE A 264 4.20 3.59 -6.64
CA ILE A 264 5.34 3.01 -7.36
C ILE A 264 6.66 3.42 -6.69
N ARG A 265 6.82 4.70 -6.30
CA ARG A 265 8.02 5.18 -5.62
C ARG A 265 8.24 4.45 -4.29
N THR A 266 7.17 4.22 -3.54
CA THR A 266 7.21 3.46 -2.29
C THR A 266 7.55 1.98 -2.55
N LEU A 267 6.91 1.34 -3.52
CA LEU A 267 7.20 -0.06 -3.88
C LEU A 267 8.66 -0.25 -4.30
N LEU A 268 9.19 0.67 -5.09
CA LEU A 268 10.59 0.64 -5.52
C LEU A 268 11.59 0.84 -4.38
N ALA A 269 11.17 1.48 -3.29
CA ALA A 269 11.99 1.68 -2.11
C ALA A 269 11.94 0.50 -1.11
N VAL A 270 10.92 -0.35 -1.20
CA VAL A 270 10.63 -1.37 -0.18
C VAL A 270 10.75 -2.80 -0.72
N PHE A 271 10.28 -3.08 -1.95
CA PHE A 271 10.13 -4.43 -2.48
C PHE A 271 11.00 -4.71 -3.70
N GLU A 272 11.42 -5.96 -3.85
CA GLU A 272 12.10 -6.42 -5.08
C GLU A 272 11.11 -6.75 -6.20
N ASP A 273 9.97 -7.34 -5.86
CA ASP A 273 8.95 -7.70 -6.84
C ASP A 273 8.28 -6.44 -7.41
N THR A 274 8.30 -6.32 -8.71
CA THR A 274 7.78 -5.17 -9.45
C THR A 274 6.82 -5.55 -10.58
N GLU A 275 6.50 -6.83 -10.70
CA GLU A 275 5.58 -7.33 -11.74
C GLU A 275 4.22 -6.66 -11.65
N LEU A 276 3.75 -6.38 -10.43
CA LEU A 276 2.49 -5.69 -10.21
C LEU A 276 2.49 -4.25 -10.74
N ILE A 277 3.65 -3.57 -10.73
CA ILE A 277 3.80 -2.23 -11.33
C ILE A 277 3.57 -2.31 -12.83
N GLU A 278 4.26 -3.24 -13.52
CA GLU A 278 4.07 -3.45 -14.96
C GLU A 278 2.62 -3.77 -15.28
N LYS A 279 2.03 -4.70 -14.52
CA LYS A 279 0.63 -5.11 -14.66
C LYS A 279 -0.35 -3.94 -14.50
N SER A 280 -0.11 -3.05 -13.54
CA SER A 280 -0.98 -1.90 -13.28
C SER A 280 -0.85 -0.82 -14.36
N LEU A 281 0.38 -0.52 -14.80
CA LEU A 281 0.63 0.40 -15.91
C LEU A 281 0.03 -0.10 -17.23
N ASP A 282 0.18 -1.41 -17.51
CA ASP A 282 -0.39 -2.05 -18.69
C ASP A 282 -1.92 -2.07 -18.64
N PHE A 283 -2.50 -2.33 -17.46
CA PHE A 283 -3.96 -2.33 -17.28
C PHE A 283 -4.58 -0.98 -17.65
N VAL A 284 -4.04 0.12 -17.15
CA VAL A 284 -4.58 1.46 -17.47
C VAL A 284 -4.40 1.77 -18.95
N ARG A 285 -3.21 1.50 -19.51
CA ARG A 285 -2.96 1.66 -20.94
C ARG A 285 -3.95 0.89 -21.79
N ASP A 286 -4.13 -0.40 -21.52
CA ASP A 286 -4.92 -1.31 -22.36
C ASP A 286 -6.44 -1.06 -22.23
N ARG A 287 -6.88 -0.47 -21.12
CA ARG A 287 -8.29 -0.12 -20.88
C ARG A 287 -8.66 1.29 -21.34
N THR A 288 -7.67 2.12 -21.66
CA THR A 288 -7.91 3.47 -22.14
C THR A 288 -8.01 3.49 -23.66
N PRO A 289 -9.16 3.90 -24.24
CA PRO A 289 -9.25 4.15 -25.68
C PRO A 289 -8.25 5.22 -26.12
N ARG A 290 -7.66 5.07 -27.30
CA ARG A 290 -6.59 5.96 -27.78
C ARG A 290 -6.96 7.43 -27.92
N ASP A 291 -8.25 7.72 -28.05
CA ASP A 291 -8.80 9.08 -28.13
C ASP A 291 -9.18 9.65 -26.76
N LYS A 292 -8.99 8.89 -25.68
CA LYS A 292 -9.34 9.28 -24.32
C LYS A 292 -8.10 9.47 -23.45
N TRP A 293 -8.23 10.30 -22.41
CA TRP A 293 -7.24 10.40 -21.36
C TRP A 293 -7.37 9.25 -20.36
N MET A 294 -6.25 8.77 -19.83
CA MET A 294 -6.24 7.75 -18.79
C MET A 294 -7.04 8.21 -17.57
N ASN A 295 -7.89 7.32 -17.06
CA ASN A 295 -8.84 7.65 -15.99
C ASN A 295 -9.69 8.91 -16.27
N THR A 296 -9.92 9.25 -17.54
CA THR A 296 -10.65 10.44 -18.01
C THR A 296 -9.99 11.79 -17.66
N ALA A 297 -8.86 11.81 -16.96
CA ALA A 297 -8.15 13.01 -16.57
C ALA A 297 -6.87 13.21 -17.41
N SER A 298 -6.71 14.38 -18.01
CA SER A 298 -5.53 14.69 -18.84
C SER A 298 -4.21 14.62 -18.04
N SER A 299 -4.22 15.06 -16.79
CA SER A 299 -3.09 14.94 -15.87
C SER A 299 -2.68 13.50 -15.59
N TYR A 300 -3.62 12.56 -15.57
CA TYR A 300 -3.33 11.16 -15.26
C TYR A 300 -2.56 10.48 -16.40
N SER A 301 -2.79 10.88 -17.63
CA SER A 301 -1.94 10.49 -18.76
C SER A 301 -0.52 11.02 -18.64
N CYS A 302 -0.34 12.19 -18.04
CA CYS A 302 0.99 12.71 -17.70
C CYS A 302 1.70 11.82 -16.68
N TRP A 303 1.00 11.42 -15.63
CA TRP A 303 1.55 10.54 -14.60
C TRP A 303 1.99 9.20 -15.14
N TRP A 304 1.28 8.62 -16.11
CA TRP A 304 1.70 7.36 -16.73
C TRP A 304 3.11 7.41 -17.32
N ILE A 305 3.45 8.51 -18.02
CA ILE A 305 4.78 8.70 -18.61
C ILE A 305 5.84 8.86 -17.52
N ILE A 306 5.54 9.64 -16.48
CA ILE A 306 6.46 9.87 -15.36
C ILE A 306 6.70 8.57 -14.58
N CYS A 307 5.64 7.81 -14.29
CA CYS A 307 5.74 6.50 -13.65
C CYS A 307 6.60 5.54 -14.46
N LEU A 308 6.37 5.46 -15.78
CA LEU A 308 7.14 4.61 -16.68
C LEU A 308 8.62 4.98 -16.68
N ARG A 309 8.97 6.29 -16.68
CA ARG A 309 10.34 6.76 -16.59
C ARG A 309 11.00 6.34 -15.30
N ASP A 310 10.35 6.59 -14.16
CA ASP A 310 10.93 6.32 -12.85
C ASP A 310 11.05 4.82 -12.59
N PHE A 311 10.07 4.03 -13.04
CA PHE A 311 10.14 2.58 -13.03
C PHE A 311 11.33 2.07 -13.87
N TYR A 312 11.49 2.58 -15.10
CA TYR A 312 12.61 2.21 -15.95
C TYR A 312 13.97 2.60 -15.34
N ARG A 313 14.08 3.80 -14.76
CA ARG A 313 15.29 4.23 -14.07
C ARG A 313 15.68 3.31 -12.92
N ALA A 314 14.69 2.85 -12.16
CA ALA A 314 14.93 2.01 -10.99
C ALA A 314 15.24 0.54 -11.35
N ARG A 315 14.63 -0.01 -12.39
CA ARG A 315 14.70 -1.45 -12.72
C ARG A 315 15.46 -1.77 -14.00
N GLY A 316 15.62 -0.82 -14.90
CA GLY A 316 16.35 -0.99 -16.16
C GLY A 316 15.69 -1.97 -17.14
N ASN A 317 14.40 -2.32 -16.96
CA ASN A 317 13.72 -3.28 -17.84
C ASN A 317 13.45 -2.70 -19.22
N TYR A 318 14.49 -2.76 -20.08
CA TYR A 318 14.41 -2.27 -21.45
C TYR A 318 13.37 -3.01 -22.29
N SER A 319 13.19 -4.31 -22.06
CA SER A 319 12.20 -5.11 -22.79
C SER A 319 10.79 -4.62 -22.51
N TYR A 320 10.48 -4.29 -21.28
CA TYR A 320 9.21 -3.69 -20.90
C TYR A 320 9.04 -2.29 -21.50
N LEU A 321 10.04 -1.41 -21.32
CA LEU A 321 10.01 -0.07 -21.90
C LEU A 321 9.80 -0.11 -23.42
N LYS A 322 10.47 -1.03 -24.12
CA LYS A 322 10.33 -1.17 -25.57
C LYS A 322 8.90 -1.54 -26.00
N LYS A 323 8.17 -2.34 -25.20
CA LYS A 323 6.76 -2.65 -25.45
C LYS A 323 5.87 -1.40 -25.36
N GLN A 324 6.25 -0.43 -24.52
CA GLN A 324 5.48 0.80 -24.29
C GLN A 324 5.70 1.86 -25.38
N LYS A 325 6.70 1.69 -26.27
CA LYS A 325 7.13 2.71 -27.23
C LYS A 325 5.99 3.32 -28.05
N ALA A 326 5.10 2.49 -28.58
CA ALA A 326 4.02 2.96 -29.45
C ALA A 326 3.03 3.87 -28.71
N GLU A 327 2.65 3.49 -27.49
CA GLU A 327 1.75 4.27 -26.65
C GLU A 327 2.42 5.53 -26.13
N LEU A 328 3.66 5.41 -25.65
CA LEU A 328 4.48 6.55 -25.23
C LEU A 328 4.55 7.62 -26.32
N PHE A 329 4.81 7.21 -27.58
CA PHE A 329 4.89 8.12 -28.72
C PHE A 329 3.53 8.78 -29.02
N ALA A 330 2.46 8.01 -29.04
CA ALA A 330 1.11 8.51 -29.30
C ALA A 330 0.68 9.52 -28.23
N LEU A 331 0.91 9.18 -26.95
CA LEU A 331 0.52 10.01 -25.82
C LEU A 331 1.34 11.31 -25.76
N LEU A 332 2.65 11.26 -26.02
CA LEU A 332 3.48 12.47 -26.09
C LEU A 332 3.05 13.41 -27.21
N ASN A 333 2.73 12.88 -28.40
CA ASN A 333 2.21 13.70 -29.49
C ASN A 333 0.88 14.39 -29.13
N ARG A 334 0.01 13.69 -28.42
CA ARG A 334 -1.25 14.24 -27.94
C ARG A 334 -1.02 15.34 -26.90
N LEU A 335 -0.10 15.14 -25.95
CA LEU A 335 0.27 16.12 -24.95
C LEU A 335 0.94 17.36 -25.56
N LEU A 336 1.80 17.18 -26.58
CA LEU A 336 2.39 18.29 -27.32
C LEU A 336 1.32 19.16 -28.02
N ALA A 337 0.25 18.54 -28.51
CA ALA A 337 -0.87 19.29 -29.10
C ALA A 337 -1.68 20.09 -28.05
N CYS A 338 -1.47 19.83 -26.77
CA CYS A 338 -2.05 20.59 -25.67
C CYS A 338 -1.17 21.76 -25.18
N ILE A 339 -0.28 22.26 -26.03
CA ILE A 339 0.52 23.44 -25.77
C ILE A 339 -0.04 24.57 -26.63
N ALA A 340 -0.49 25.63 -25.99
CA ALA A 340 -0.96 26.82 -26.68
C ALA A 340 0.21 27.58 -27.37
N PRO A 341 -0.08 28.49 -28.33
CA PRO A 341 0.96 29.21 -29.05
C PRO A 341 1.87 30.10 -28.16
N ASP A 342 1.40 30.48 -26.99
CA ASP A 342 2.15 31.25 -25.99
C ASP A 342 3.00 30.36 -25.07
N GLY A 343 2.95 29.02 -25.26
CA GLY A 343 3.66 28.04 -24.45
C GLY A 343 2.92 27.59 -23.21
N SER A 344 1.70 28.12 -22.96
CA SER A 344 0.88 27.69 -21.83
C SER A 344 0.23 26.31 -22.08
N GLU A 345 -0.10 25.58 -20.99
CA GLU A 345 -0.84 24.32 -21.11
C GLU A 345 -2.29 24.58 -21.53
N ALA A 346 -2.78 23.74 -22.42
CA ALA A 346 -4.16 23.70 -22.88
C ALA A 346 -4.71 22.27 -22.82
N LEU A 347 -4.49 21.61 -21.68
CA LEU A 347 -5.01 20.28 -21.41
C LEU A 347 -6.52 20.27 -21.44
N THR A 348 -7.11 19.19 -21.95
CA THR A 348 -8.55 19.11 -22.23
C THR A 348 -9.26 18.12 -21.30
N GLU A 349 -10.57 18.10 -21.37
CA GLU A 349 -11.46 17.25 -20.58
C GLU A 349 -11.29 17.53 -19.08
N TRP A 350 -11.21 16.48 -18.25
CA TRP A 350 -11.04 16.67 -16.81
C TRP A 350 -9.60 17.06 -16.47
N ARG A 351 -9.42 18.36 -16.23
CA ARG A 351 -8.15 18.96 -15.81
C ARG A 351 -8.04 18.86 -14.29
N PHE A 352 -7.59 17.71 -13.82
CA PHE A 352 -7.46 17.40 -12.40
C PHE A 352 -6.00 17.51 -11.96
N LEU A 353 -5.75 18.27 -10.93
CA LEU A 353 -4.46 18.32 -10.25
C LEU A 353 -4.58 17.71 -8.86
N ASP A 354 -5.40 18.29 -8.01
CA ASP A 354 -5.80 17.79 -6.70
C ASP A 354 -7.15 18.43 -6.32
N TRP A 355 -7.88 17.84 -5.42
CA TRP A 355 -9.15 18.36 -4.93
C TRP A 355 -9.01 19.74 -4.28
N SER A 356 -7.87 19.99 -3.60
CA SER A 356 -7.55 21.30 -3.02
C SER A 356 -7.47 22.44 -4.04
N THR A 357 -7.20 22.11 -5.32
CA THR A 357 -7.14 23.08 -6.43
C THR A 357 -8.38 23.06 -7.32
N ALA A 358 -9.38 22.25 -6.99
CA ALA A 358 -10.54 22.02 -7.86
C ALA A 358 -11.30 23.32 -8.20
N GLU A 359 -11.37 24.24 -7.24
CA GLU A 359 -12.07 25.54 -7.36
C GLU A 359 -11.10 26.72 -7.62
N ASP A 360 -9.79 26.48 -7.71
CA ASP A 360 -8.76 27.47 -8.02
C ASP A 360 -8.17 27.23 -9.41
N ASP A 361 -8.76 27.85 -10.41
CA ASP A 361 -8.34 27.67 -11.80
C ASP A 361 -6.92 28.20 -12.07
N ALA A 362 -6.46 29.20 -11.35
CA ALA A 362 -5.13 29.76 -11.52
C ALA A 362 -4.07 28.78 -10.94
N ALA A 363 -4.28 28.25 -9.74
CA ALA A 363 -3.41 27.24 -9.14
C ALA A 363 -3.41 25.94 -9.95
N LYS A 364 -4.59 25.50 -10.39
CA LYS A 364 -4.75 24.35 -11.27
C LYS A 364 -3.97 24.51 -12.57
N HIS A 365 -4.12 25.63 -13.25
CA HIS A 365 -3.42 25.93 -14.50
C HIS A 365 -1.90 25.95 -14.29
N ALA A 366 -1.41 26.65 -13.26
CA ALA A 366 0.02 26.71 -12.95
C ALA A 366 0.61 25.32 -12.62
N GLY A 367 -0.12 24.50 -11.85
CA GLY A 367 0.29 23.14 -11.52
C GLY A 367 0.30 22.20 -12.73
N LEU A 368 -0.73 22.27 -13.58
CA LEU A 368 -0.83 21.47 -14.80
C LEU A 368 0.22 21.87 -15.84
N GLN A 369 0.50 23.17 -15.98
CA GLN A 369 1.63 23.67 -16.77
C GLN A 369 2.90 22.92 -16.39
N GLY A 370 3.09 22.79 -15.11
CA GLY A 370 4.24 22.16 -14.59
C GLY A 370 4.31 20.67 -14.75
N LEU A 371 3.25 20.00 -14.49
CA LEU A 371 3.13 18.57 -14.70
C LEU A 371 3.38 18.20 -16.17
N LEU A 372 2.82 18.99 -17.09
CA LEU A 372 3.01 18.77 -18.53
C LEU A 372 4.50 18.84 -18.92
N ALA A 373 5.21 19.82 -18.42
CA ALA A 373 6.63 19.95 -18.74
C ALA A 373 7.50 18.83 -18.16
N TRP A 374 7.27 18.46 -16.90
CA TRP A 374 7.93 17.30 -16.30
C TRP A 374 7.65 16.02 -17.10
N THR A 375 6.41 15.87 -17.57
CA THR A 375 6.00 14.76 -18.42
C THR A 375 6.76 14.74 -19.74
N LEU A 376 6.86 15.88 -20.41
CA LEU A 376 7.54 15.98 -21.70
C LEU A 376 9.06 15.75 -21.57
N ASP A 377 9.70 16.24 -20.50
CA ASP A 377 11.12 15.95 -20.21
C ASP A 377 11.31 14.45 -19.92
N SER A 378 10.41 13.86 -19.13
CA SER A 378 10.40 12.42 -18.83
C SER A 378 10.23 11.57 -20.09
N GLY A 379 9.27 11.94 -20.93
CA GLY A 379 9.01 11.28 -22.19
C GLY A 379 10.15 11.40 -23.19
N ALA A 380 10.79 12.57 -23.26
CA ALA A 380 11.98 12.79 -24.10
C ALA A 380 13.14 11.90 -23.67
N GLU A 381 13.36 11.72 -22.36
CA GLU A 381 14.35 10.78 -21.83
C GLU A 381 14.08 9.34 -22.27
N LEU A 382 12.83 8.88 -22.09
CA LEU A 382 12.42 7.55 -22.49
C LEU A 382 12.54 7.34 -24.01
N LEU A 383 12.12 8.32 -24.81
CA LEU A 383 12.22 8.24 -26.27
C LEU A 383 13.67 8.20 -26.75
N ARG A 384 14.59 8.96 -26.12
CA ARG A 384 16.03 8.85 -26.44
C ARG A 384 16.56 7.45 -26.17
N THR A 385 16.03 6.78 -25.14
CA THR A 385 16.43 5.41 -24.79
C THR A 385 15.94 4.39 -25.82
N VAL A 386 14.68 4.47 -26.24
CA VAL A 386 14.07 3.48 -27.17
C VAL A 386 14.11 3.90 -28.64
N ALA A 387 14.40 5.16 -28.90
CA ALA A 387 14.52 5.73 -30.24
C ALA A 387 15.50 6.92 -30.20
N PRO A 388 16.83 6.69 -30.28
CA PRO A 388 17.85 7.71 -30.09
C PRO A 388 17.73 8.95 -31.00
N GLU A 389 17.04 8.84 -32.13
CA GLU A 389 16.84 9.92 -33.12
C GLU A 389 15.68 10.88 -32.76
N CYS A 390 14.89 10.56 -31.76
CA CYS A 390 13.81 11.44 -31.30
C CYS A 390 14.37 12.60 -30.47
N GLY A 391 14.70 13.72 -31.09
CA GLY A 391 15.18 14.95 -30.45
C GLY A 391 14.15 15.50 -29.44
N GLY A 392 14.59 15.79 -28.22
CA GLY A 392 13.73 16.28 -27.16
C GLY A 392 13.47 17.78 -27.25
N ASN A 393 12.22 18.18 -27.05
CA ASN A 393 11.87 19.55 -26.78
C ASN A 393 11.50 19.71 -25.29
N LYS A 394 12.16 20.60 -24.62
CA LYS A 394 11.99 20.88 -23.18
C LYS A 394 10.87 21.86 -22.97
N ILE A 395 9.69 21.42 -22.63
CA ILE A 395 8.62 22.31 -22.20
C ILE A 395 8.37 22.14 -20.72
N ALA A 396 8.46 23.23 -20.13
CA ALA A 396 8.58 23.50 -18.75
C ALA A 396 7.29 23.38 -17.96
N ALA A 397 7.27 23.00 -16.88
CA ALA A 397 7.22 23.45 -15.59
C ALA A 397 6.14 22.97 -14.69
N ALA A 398 6.34 21.99 -14.15
CA ALA A 398 5.51 21.53 -13.19
C ALA A 398 5.72 21.69 -11.82
N MET A 399 4.85 21.95 -11.22
CA MET A 399 5.28 22.33 -9.94
C MET A 399 6.61 23.06 -10.13
N GLN A 400 6.57 24.31 -10.24
CA GLN A 400 7.60 25.18 -10.84
C GLN A 400 9.05 24.86 -10.44
N ILE A 401 9.23 24.18 -9.32
CA ILE A 401 10.52 23.70 -8.82
C ILE A 401 10.94 22.37 -9.47
N LEU A 402 10.08 21.37 -9.47
CA LEU A 402 10.37 20.04 -10.01
C LEU A 402 10.52 20.08 -11.52
N GLY A 403 9.80 20.95 -12.17
CA GLY A 403 9.91 21.28 -13.61
C GLY A 403 11.07 22.19 -13.96
N LYS A 404 11.81 22.72 -12.98
CA LYS A 404 12.94 23.67 -13.18
C LYS A 404 12.56 24.99 -13.87
N VAL A 405 11.35 25.50 -13.63
CA VAL A 405 10.83 26.73 -14.25
C VAL A 405 10.97 27.95 -13.36
N ALA A 406 11.14 27.73 -12.07
CA ALA A 406 11.37 28.84 -11.13
C ALA A 406 12.54 28.52 -10.20
N ASP A 407 13.12 29.57 -9.63
CA ASP A 407 14.15 29.42 -8.61
C ASP A 407 13.61 28.69 -7.37
N PRO A 408 14.14 27.49 -7.07
CA PRO A 408 13.67 26.69 -5.92
C PRO A 408 13.86 27.40 -4.60
N ALA A 409 14.97 28.12 -4.40
CA ALA A 409 15.27 28.77 -3.14
C ALA A 409 14.27 29.91 -2.85
N ARG A 410 13.93 30.69 -3.89
CA ARG A 410 12.95 31.76 -3.77
C ARG A 410 11.56 31.24 -3.40
N LEU A 411 11.04 30.27 -4.16
CA LEU A 411 9.70 29.72 -3.91
C LEU A 411 9.62 28.98 -2.57
N ASN A 412 10.70 28.32 -2.14
CA ASN A 412 10.75 27.74 -0.82
C ASN A 412 10.68 28.79 0.28
N ALA A 413 11.44 29.88 0.16
CA ALA A 413 11.45 30.96 1.15
C ALA A 413 10.11 31.72 1.20
N GLU A 414 9.54 32.05 0.04
CA GLU A 414 8.35 32.88 -0.08
C GLU A 414 7.05 32.13 0.19
N ILE A 415 7.00 30.80 -0.10
CA ILE A 415 5.76 30.02 -0.07
C ILE A 415 5.85 28.80 0.86
N MET A 416 6.83 27.89 0.68
CA MET A 416 6.79 26.60 1.33
C MET A 416 7.19 26.61 2.81
N ARG A 417 7.91 27.62 3.26
CA ARG A 417 8.29 27.77 4.67
C ARG A 417 7.21 28.45 5.52
N HIS A 418 6.20 29.03 4.88
CA HIS A 418 5.09 29.64 5.61
C HIS A 418 4.09 28.54 5.98
N GLU A 419 3.85 28.32 7.28
CA GLU A 419 2.98 27.25 7.83
C GLU A 419 3.16 25.90 7.12
N PRO A 420 4.35 25.31 7.18
CA PRO A 420 4.82 24.32 6.21
C PRO A 420 3.99 23.02 6.16
N ALA A 421 3.30 22.66 7.24
CA ALA A 421 2.46 21.46 7.32
C ALA A 421 0.96 21.77 7.12
N ARG A 422 0.57 23.05 6.92
CA ARG A 422 -0.81 23.46 6.69
C ARG A 422 -1.08 23.68 5.20
N GLY A 423 -2.32 23.45 4.78
CA GLY A 423 -2.74 23.65 3.39
C GLY A 423 -2.11 22.68 2.39
N ILE A 424 -1.61 21.54 2.84
CA ILE A 424 -1.17 20.43 2.00
C ILE A 424 -2.18 19.28 2.10
N SER A 425 -2.17 18.37 1.11
CA SER A 425 -2.93 17.12 1.15
C SER A 425 -1.98 15.92 1.29
N THR A 426 -2.49 14.78 1.62
CA THR A 426 -1.70 13.54 1.71
C THR A 426 -1.04 13.17 0.39
N PHE A 427 -1.69 13.46 -0.74
CA PHE A 427 -1.14 13.29 -2.09
C PHE A 427 -0.11 14.37 -2.42
N TYR A 428 -0.52 15.64 -2.39
CA TYR A 428 0.33 16.78 -2.80
C TYR A 428 1.49 17.03 -1.84
N GLY A 429 1.34 16.69 -0.57
CA GLY A 429 2.39 16.81 0.41
C GLY A 429 3.69 16.11 -0.01
N TYR A 430 3.61 14.95 -0.68
CA TYR A 430 4.80 14.28 -1.21
C TYR A 430 5.59 15.17 -2.18
N PHE A 431 4.91 15.87 -3.09
CA PHE A 431 5.57 16.78 -4.05
C PHE A 431 6.12 18.03 -3.37
N VAL A 432 5.48 18.49 -2.31
CA VAL A 432 6.01 19.57 -1.45
C VAL A 432 7.31 19.14 -0.80
N LEU A 433 7.40 17.90 -0.28
CA LEU A 433 8.66 17.36 0.25
C LEU A 433 9.76 17.35 -0.81
N LEU A 434 9.47 16.84 -2.02
CA LEU A 434 10.43 16.82 -3.13
C LEU A 434 10.89 18.22 -3.51
N ALA A 435 9.99 19.18 -3.59
CA ALA A 435 10.31 20.56 -3.92
C ALA A 435 11.21 21.22 -2.85
N ARG A 436 10.94 20.99 -1.57
CA ARG A 436 11.79 21.46 -0.47
C ARG A 436 13.18 20.83 -0.51
N ALA A 437 13.28 19.53 -0.80
CA ALA A 437 14.57 18.87 -0.98
C ALA A 437 15.36 19.49 -2.15
N HIS A 438 14.71 19.78 -3.29
CA HIS A 438 15.32 20.48 -4.42
C HIS A 438 15.77 21.92 -4.07
N ALA A 439 15.09 22.56 -3.14
CA ALA A 439 15.48 23.88 -2.62
C ALA A 439 16.58 23.81 -1.55
N GLY A 440 17.11 22.61 -1.25
CA GLY A 440 18.11 22.42 -0.18
C GLY A 440 17.54 22.46 1.24
N ASP A 441 16.23 22.42 1.41
CA ASP A 441 15.53 22.53 2.69
C ASP A 441 15.05 21.15 3.18
N LEU A 442 15.99 20.20 3.25
CA LEU A 442 15.67 18.83 3.67
C LEU A 442 15.21 18.77 5.14
N GLY A 443 15.79 19.59 6.02
CA GLY A 443 15.37 19.67 7.43
C GLY A 443 13.89 20.06 7.54
N GLY A 444 13.49 21.13 6.86
CA GLY A 444 12.11 21.56 6.84
C GLY A 444 11.15 20.54 6.17
N ALA A 445 11.64 19.74 5.23
CA ALA A 445 10.84 18.63 4.69
C ALA A 445 10.60 17.54 5.75
N LEU A 446 11.62 17.20 6.58
CA LEU A 446 11.45 16.26 7.67
C LEU A 446 10.48 16.79 8.75
N ASP A 447 10.50 18.08 9.02
CA ASP A 447 9.55 18.69 9.95
C ASP A 447 8.12 18.57 9.43
N VAL A 448 7.88 18.81 8.13
CA VAL A 448 6.57 18.56 7.51
C VAL A 448 6.14 17.08 7.66
N ILE A 449 7.05 16.14 7.47
CA ILE A 449 6.73 14.71 7.67
C ILE A 449 6.33 14.44 9.12
N ARG A 450 7.08 14.97 10.09
CA ARG A 450 6.79 14.78 11.52
C ARG A 450 5.45 15.42 11.92
N ASP A 451 5.20 16.62 11.44
CA ASP A 451 4.02 17.38 11.82
C ASP A 451 2.75 16.85 11.12
N TYR A 452 2.81 16.60 9.82
CA TYR A 452 1.63 16.25 9.04
C TYR A 452 1.31 14.74 9.11
N TRP A 453 2.22 13.87 8.63
CA TRP A 453 2.00 12.42 8.70
C TRP A 453 2.08 11.90 10.14
N GLY A 454 2.96 12.50 10.94
CA GLY A 454 3.04 12.17 12.35
C GLY A 454 1.78 12.50 13.11
N ALA A 455 1.04 13.56 12.76
CA ALA A 455 -0.25 13.86 13.38
C ALA A 455 -1.27 12.73 13.15
N MET A 456 -1.33 12.14 11.96
CA MET A 456 -2.19 10.96 11.74
C MET A 456 -1.84 9.81 12.68
N LEU A 457 -0.53 9.56 12.94
CA LEU A 457 -0.10 8.55 13.92
C LEU A 457 -0.56 8.88 15.34
N ASP A 458 -0.53 10.15 15.73
CA ASP A 458 -0.98 10.60 17.06
C ASP A 458 -2.48 10.40 17.24
N PHE A 459 -3.25 10.40 16.15
CA PHE A 459 -4.69 10.14 16.13
C PHE A 459 -5.04 8.67 15.84
N GLY A 460 -4.06 7.76 15.98
CA GLY A 460 -4.27 6.32 15.95
C GLY A 460 -4.10 5.65 14.60
N ALA A 461 -3.58 6.36 13.58
CA ALA A 461 -3.36 5.78 12.26
C ALA A 461 -2.39 4.58 12.32
N THR A 462 -2.77 3.50 11.64
CA THR A 462 -1.92 2.33 11.34
C THR A 462 -1.64 2.23 9.84
N THR A 463 -2.36 3.01 9.05
CA THR A 463 -2.19 3.29 7.62
C THR A 463 -2.39 4.79 7.40
N PHE A 464 -1.90 5.34 6.29
CA PHE A 464 -2.12 6.76 6.01
C PHE A 464 -3.42 6.99 5.22
N TRP A 465 -4.04 8.13 5.51
CA TRP A 465 -5.40 8.45 5.13
C TRP A 465 -5.46 9.10 3.73
N GLU A 466 -6.60 8.97 3.08
CA GLU A 466 -6.88 9.53 1.75
C GLU A 466 -6.79 11.05 1.73
N ASP A 467 -7.34 11.70 2.74
CA ASP A 467 -7.26 13.14 2.97
C ASP A 467 -6.97 13.41 4.45
N PHE A 468 -6.33 14.52 4.74
CA PHE A 468 -6.04 14.97 6.09
C PHE A 468 -5.73 16.47 6.06
N ASP A 469 -6.22 17.19 7.07
CA ASP A 469 -5.85 18.57 7.32
C ASP A 469 -5.41 18.69 8.78
N LEU A 470 -4.27 19.30 9.00
CA LEU A 470 -3.72 19.46 10.35
C LEU A 470 -4.65 20.24 11.28
N ASP A 471 -5.48 21.14 10.73
CA ASP A 471 -6.47 21.91 11.50
C ASP A 471 -7.54 21.00 12.15
N TRP A 472 -7.80 19.81 11.61
CA TRP A 472 -8.75 18.87 12.19
C TRP A 472 -8.31 18.37 13.58
N THR A 473 -7.02 18.43 13.86
CA THR A 473 -6.47 17.92 15.13
C THR A 473 -6.78 18.82 16.34
N GLU A 474 -7.19 20.06 16.13
CA GLU A 474 -7.31 21.05 17.22
C GLU A 474 -8.38 20.66 18.26
N ASN A 475 -9.47 20.05 17.84
CA ASN A 475 -10.54 19.62 18.76
C ASN A 475 -11.13 18.25 18.38
N ALA A 476 -10.30 17.28 18.02
CA ALA A 476 -10.75 15.96 17.64
C ALA A 476 -10.33 14.87 18.65
N TYR A 477 -10.94 13.70 18.53
CA TYR A 477 -10.47 12.46 19.14
C TYR A 477 -10.02 11.47 18.06
N GLY A 478 -9.10 10.57 18.44
CA GLY A 478 -8.48 9.63 17.51
C GLY A 478 -9.42 8.51 17.06
N ILE A 479 -9.09 7.92 15.92
CA ILE A 479 -9.88 6.86 15.27
C ILE A 479 -10.04 5.58 16.09
N ASP A 480 -9.19 5.39 17.10
CA ASP A 480 -9.13 4.20 17.97
C ASP A 480 -9.83 4.39 19.32
N ARG A 481 -10.60 5.47 19.47
CA ARG A 481 -11.28 5.84 20.71
C ARG A 481 -12.79 5.86 20.53
N LEU A 482 -13.49 5.62 21.62
CA LEU A 482 -14.93 5.91 21.70
C LEU A 482 -15.17 7.43 21.64
N PRO A 483 -16.36 7.87 21.18
CA PRO A 483 -16.70 9.28 21.14
C PRO A 483 -16.43 10.00 22.47
N VAL A 484 -15.75 11.14 22.39
CA VAL A 484 -15.39 11.97 23.54
C VAL A 484 -16.31 13.17 23.58
N PRO A 485 -17.09 13.39 24.65
CA PRO A 485 -17.98 14.54 24.76
C PRO A 485 -17.27 15.87 24.52
N GLY A 486 -17.82 16.69 23.64
CA GLY A 486 -17.28 18.01 23.28
C GLY A 486 -16.13 18.00 22.28
N LYS A 487 -15.70 16.83 21.79
CA LYS A 487 -14.72 16.68 20.71
C LYS A 487 -15.35 16.11 19.45
N GLN A 488 -14.76 16.45 18.31
CA GLN A 488 -15.16 15.96 17.01
C GLN A 488 -14.47 14.62 16.69
N ASP A 489 -15.13 13.79 15.89
CA ASP A 489 -14.57 12.57 15.33
C ASP A 489 -13.65 12.93 14.15
N ILE A 490 -12.36 12.61 14.28
CA ILE A 490 -11.38 12.94 13.23
C ILE A 490 -11.73 12.28 11.88
N HIS A 491 -12.44 11.16 11.88
CA HIS A 491 -12.87 10.47 10.66
C HIS A 491 -14.29 10.86 10.24
N GLY A 492 -15.22 10.96 11.19
CA GLY A 492 -16.65 11.11 10.89
C GLY A 492 -17.09 12.55 10.64
N ASP A 493 -16.45 13.54 11.26
CA ASP A 493 -16.91 14.93 11.25
C ASP A 493 -16.16 15.85 10.28
N PHE A 494 -15.04 15.39 9.75
CA PHE A 494 -14.17 16.17 8.86
C PHE A 494 -14.19 15.68 7.42
N GLY A 495 -13.41 16.35 6.58
CA GLY A 495 -13.23 16.06 5.18
C GLY A 495 -13.69 17.18 4.27
N LYS A 496 -13.15 17.20 3.05
CA LYS A 496 -13.46 18.17 2.00
C LYS A 496 -13.83 17.46 0.70
N HIS A 497 -14.49 18.17 -0.19
CA HIS A 497 -14.84 17.68 -1.53
C HIS A 497 -15.60 16.34 -1.48
N CYS A 498 -15.10 15.32 -2.17
CA CYS A 498 -15.70 13.98 -2.17
C CYS A 498 -15.30 13.12 -0.96
N TYR A 499 -14.37 13.58 -0.11
CA TYR A 499 -13.82 12.84 1.04
C TYR A 499 -14.45 13.29 2.36
N ARG A 500 -15.77 13.40 2.45
CA ARG A 500 -16.47 13.87 3.66
C ARG A 500 -16.88 12.70 4.55
N GLY A 501 -16.60 12.86 5.86
CA GLY A 501 -17.03 11.92 6.90
C GLY A 501 -16.52 10.50 6.64
N LEU A 502 -17.30 9.52 7.03
CA LEU A 502 -16.93 8.10 6.97
C LEU A 502 -16.73 7.54 5.53
N ARG A 503 -17.01 8.32 4.50
CA ARG A 503 -16.65 7.98 3.12
C ARG A 503 -15.15 8.01 2.88
N HIS A 504 -14.45 8.87 3.57
CA HIS A 504 -13.01 9.05 3.53
C HIS A 504 -12.30 7.72 3.90
N SER A 505 -11.33 7.30 3.08
CA SER A 505 -10.55 6.08 3.36
C SER A 505 -9.39 6.36 4.30
N LEU A 506 -9.18 5.50 5.28
CA LEU A 506 -8.04 5.59 6.20
C LEU A 506 -6.85 4.71 5.76
N CYS A 507 -6.95 4.02 4.61
CA CYS A 507 -5.84 3.31 3.97
C CYS A 507 -5.81 3.66 2.48
N HIS A 508 -5.05 4.70 2.12
CA HIS A 508 -4.95 5.16 0.75
C HIS A 508 -3.49 5.24 0.29
N GLY A 509 -3.17 4.58 -0.83
CA GLY A 509 -1.79 4.37 -1.28
C GLY A 509 -1.03 5.67 -1.55
N TRP A 510 -1.68 6.69 -2.11
CA TRP A 510 -1.02 7.98 -2.41
C TRP A 510 -0.43 8.68 -1.17
N ALA A 511 -0.91 8.35 0.02
CA ALA A 511 -0.40 8.92 1.26
C ALA A 511 0.93 8.28 1.74
N GLY A 512 1.40 7.19 1.09
CA GLY A 512 2.63 6.48 1.45
C GLY A 512 3.95 7.15 1.03
N GLY A 513 3.89 8.31 0.37
CA GLY A 513 5.04 9.03 -0.17
C GLY A 513 6.23 9.27 0.76
N PRO A 514 6.06 9.54 2.08
CA PRO A 514 7.18 9.70 3.00
C PRO A 514 8.16 8.52 3.05
N THR A 515 7.70 7.30 2.82
CA THR A 515 8.56 6.11 2.78
C THR A 515 9.63 6.23 1.68
N ALA A 516 9.21 6.55 0.45
CA ALA A 516 10.11 6.78 -0.66
C ALA A 516 11.02 7.99 -0.41
N PHE A 517 10.45 9.09 0.09
CA PHE A 517 11.20 10.30 0.38
C PHE A 517 12.35 10.06 1.37
N LEU A 518 12.09 9.36 2.46
CA LEU A 518 13.11 9.06 3.48
C LEU A 518 14.20 8.16 2.93
N SER A 519 13.87 7.17 2.12
CA SER A 519 14.85 6.29 1.47
C SER A 519 15.72 7.05 0.46
N GLU A 520 15.16 7.98 -0.30
CA GLU A 520 15.87 8.70 -1.35
C GLU A 520 16.66 9.91 -0.85
N HIS A 521 16.12 10.65 0.12
CA HIS A 521 16.68 11.94 0.53
C HIS A 521 17.37 11.91 1.90
N VAL A 522 17.02 10.98 2.79
CA VAL A 522 17.66 10.84 4.11
C VAL A 522 18.66 9.69 4.09
N LEU A 523 18.24 8.48 3.72
CA LEU A 523 19.17 7.37 3.48
C LEU A 523 20.06 7.65 2.25
N GLY A 524 19.54 8.42 1.30
CA GLY A 524 20.29 9.02 0.21
C GLY A 524 20.61 8.07 -0.93
N VAL A 525 19.83 7.02 -1.15
CA VAL A 525 20.07 6.02 -2.21
C VAL A 525 19.19 6.31 -3.41
N THR A 526 19.80 6.65 -4.53
CA THR A 526 19.10 6.90 -5.80
C THR A 526 19.79 6.23 -6.98
N PRO A 527 19.03 5.76 -8.00
CA PRO A 527 19.63 5.24 -9.22
C PRO A 527 20.29 6.38 -10.01
N ALA A 528 21.56 6.19 -10.40
CA ALA A 528 22.31 7.10 -11.25
C ALA A 528 22.41 6.60 -12.70
N ALA A 529 22.03 5.34 -12.94
CA ALA A 529 21.83 4.75 -14.25
C ALA A 529 20.67 3.75 -14.21
N PRO A 530 20.03 3.45 -15.35
CA PRO A 530 18.94 2.49 -15.42
C PRO A 530 19.29 1.16 -14.77
N GLY A 531 18.33 0.57 -14.02
CA GLY A 531 18.51 -0.71 -13.33
C GLY A 531 19.57 -0.69 -12.23
N TYR A 532 19.89 0.48 -11.67
CA TYR A 532 20.99 0.62 -10.70
C TYR A 532 22.36 0.16 -11.22
N ALA A 533 22.62 0.17 -12.53
CA ALA A 533 23.96 -0.04 -13.06
C ALA A 533 24.99 0.97 -12.48
N ALA A 534 24.49 2.11 -12.00
CA ALA A 534 25.18 3.01 -11.09
C ALA A 534 24.18 3.60 -10.06
N ALA A 535 24.66 3.83 -8.85
CA ALA A 535 23.90 4.44 -7.76
C ALA A 535 24.62 5.68 -7.21
N ARG A 536 23.85 6.69 -6.81
CA ARG A 536 24.34 7.76 -5.95
C ARG A 536 23.91 7.46 -4.52
N ILE A 537 24.88 7.54 -3.59
CA ILE A 537 24.64 7.25 -2.18
C ILE A 537 25.15 8.43 -1.37
N SER A 538 24.21 9.29 -1.00
CA SER A 538 24.47 10.57 -0.33
C SER A 538 23.54 10.75 0.87
N PRO A 539 23.77 10.01 1.98
CA PRO A 539 22.96 10.14 3.17
C PRO A 539 23.03 11.56 3.75
N ALA A 540 21.88 12.04 4.22
CA ALA A 540 21.75 13.35 4.84
C ALA A 540 21.03 13.22 6.18
N LEU A 541 21.54 13.88 7.22
CA LEU A 541 21.09 13.75 8.61
C LEU A 541 20.65 15.10 9.21
N PRO A 542 19.71 15.84 8.59
CA PRO A 542 19.26 17.10 9.19
C PRO A 542 18.44 16.82 10.46
N GLY A 543 19.03 17.19 11.62
CA GLY A 543 18.40 16.92 12.92
C GLY A 543 18.41 15.45 13.36
N LEU A 544 19.14 14.57 12.67
CA LEU A 544 19.33 13.17 13.02
C LEU A 544 20.79 12.91 13.41
N THR A 545 21.03 11.94 14.27
CA THR A 545 22.38 11.50 14.64
C THR A 545 22.82 10.28 13.83
N ARG A 546 21.87 9.47 13.37
CA ARG A 546 22.12 8.28 12.54
C ARG A 546 20.95 7.99 11.60
N VAL A 547 21.25 7.23 10.56
CA VAL A 547 20.27 6.52 9.73
C VAL A 547 20.91 5.23 9.25
N GLU A 548 20.12 4.18 9.13
CA GLU A 548 20.51 2.96 8.43
C GLU A 548 19.33 2.39 7.68
N GLY A 549 19.60 1.68 6.61
CA GLY A 549 18.54 1.10 5.79
C GLY A 549 19.09 0.34 4.59
N ALA A 550 18.16 -0.25 3.83
CA ALA A 550 18.46 -0.93 2.59
C ALA A 550 17.49 -0.52 1.50
N VAL A 551 17.97 -0.44 0.27
CA VAL A 551 17.15 -0.19 -0.91
C VAL A 551 17.34 -1.36 -1.88
N PRO A 552 16.25 -2.04 -2.31
CA PRO A 552 16.33 -3.16 -3.22
C PRO A 552 16.75 -2.73 -4.62
N THR A 553 17.56 -3.57 -5.26
CA THR A 553 17.97 -3.38 -6.66
C THR A 553 17.90 -4.72 -7.40
N PRO A 554 17.96 -4.73 -8.75
CA PRO A 554 18.03 -5.99 -9.50
C PRO A 554 19.24 -6.90 -9.16
N PHE A 555 20.25 -6.34 -8.50
CA PHE A 555 21.49 -7.05 -8.13
C PHE A 555 21.56 -7.42 -6.64
N GLY A 556 20.46 -7.20 -5.89
CA GLY A 556 20.41 -7.30 -4.45
C GLY A 556 20.36 -5.94 -3.75
N PRO A 557 20.16 -5.90 -2.41
CA PRO A 557 19.98 -4.65 -1.68
C PRO A 557 21.28 -3.84 -1.58
N ILE A 558 21.15 -2.52 -1.71
CA ILE A 558 22.17 -1.56 -1.27
C ILE A 558 21.91 -1.25 0.20
N GLU A 559 22.81 -1.67 1.07
CA GLU A 559 22.72 -1.40 2.51
C GLU A 559 23.57 -0.16 2.85
N VAL A 560 22.98 0.79 3.56
CA VAL A 560 23.63 2.04 3.97
C VAL A 560 23.46 2.25 5.47
N SER A 561 24.53 2.61 6.14
CA SER A 561 24.50 3.12 7.50
C SER A 561 25.29 4.42 7.55
N ALA A 562 24.73 5.45 8.17
CA ALA A 562 25.36 6.75 8.29
C ALA A 562 25.19 7.32 9.69
N ARG A 563 26.23 8.01 10.20
CA ARG A 563 26.21 8.63 11.52
C ARG A 563 26.87 10.01 11.46
N ALA A 564 26.31 10.93 12.23
CA ALA A 564 26.92 12.23 12.45
C ALA A 564 28.14 12.08 13.39
N VAL A 565 29.28 12.66 12.97
CA VAL A 565 30.53 12.71 13.76
C VAL A 565 31.06 14.14 13.67
N GLY A 566 30.76 14.94 14.69
CA GLY A 566 30.95 16.38 14.62
C GLY A 566 30.16 16.98 13.45
N ASN A 567 30.79 17.76 12.59
CA ASN A 567 30.17 18.38 11.43
C ASN A 567 30.23 17.51 10.14
N ARG A 568 30.55 16.23 10.28
CA ARG A 568 30.68 15.32 9.13
C ARG A 568 29.77 14.13 9.28
N ILE A 569 29.33 13.57 8.17
CA ILE A 569 28.63 12.30 8.10
C ILE A 569 29.63 11.20 7.75
N ARG A 570 29.75 10.18 8.60
CA ARG A 570 30.47 8.96 8.30
C ARG A 570 29.47 7.94 7.80
N LYS A 571 29.64 7.48 6.55
CA LYS A 571 28.79 6.43 5.99
C LYS A 571 29.56 5.11 5.82
N SER A 572 28.84 4.01 5.92
CA SER A 572 29.25 2.67 5.49
C SER A 572 28.21 2.18 4.47
N VAL A 573 28.69 1.60 3.39
CA VAL A 573 27.84 1.15 2.28
C VAL A 573 28.25 -0.27 1.93
N LYS A 574 27.26 -1.15 1.80
CA LYS A 574 27.42 -2.48 1.22
C LYS A 574 26.69 -2.50 -0.11
N LEU A 575 27.47 -2.62 -1.18
CA LEU A 575 26.99 -2.63 -2.57
C LEU A 575 27.11 -4.01 -3.17
N PRO A 576 26.12 -4.49 -3.92
CA PRO A 576 26.31 -5.58 -4.87
C PRO A 576 27.44 -5.23 -5.87
N GLY A 577 28.25 -6.24 -6.26
CA GLY A 577 29.46 -6.03 -7.07
C GLY A 577 29.19 -5.46 -8.46
N GLU A 578 27.98 -5.58 -8.96
CA GLU A 578 27.55 -5.08 -10.27
C GLU A 578 27.20 -3.58 -10.28
N ILE A 579 27.05 -2.98 -9.11
CA ILE A 579 26.63 -1.59 -8.98
C ILE A 579 27.85 -0.68 -8.79
N ARG A 580 27.96 0.34 -9.63
CA ARG A 580 28.99 1.38 -9.47
C ARG A 580 28.45 2.53 -8.61
N GLU A 581 29.14 2.85 -7.51
CA GLU A 581 28.84 4.08 -6.77
C GLU A 581 29.35 5.30 -7.54
N LEU A 582 28.46 6.27 -7.80
CA LEU A 582 28.84 7.60 -8.29
C LEU A 582 28.96 8.55 -7.10
N ARG A 583 30.10 9.23 -7.03
CA ARG A 583 30.38 10.26 -6.01
C ARG A 583 29.75 11.60 -6.35
#